data_a29bea9035090d1c5551d23a4e34a8c2
#
_entry.id   a29bea9035090d1c5551d23a4e34a8c2
#
_cell.length_a   1.000
_cell.length_b   1.000
_cell.length_c   1.000
_cell.angle_alpha   90.00
_cell.angle_beta   90.00
_cell.angle_gamma   90.00
#
_symmetry.space_group_name_H-M   'P 1'
#
loop_
_entity.id
_entity.type
_entity.pdbx_description
1 polymer ?
#
loop_
_entity_poly.entity_id
_entity_poly.type
_entity_poly.pdbx_seq_one_letter_code
_entity_poly.pdbx_strand_id
1 'polypeptide(L)'
;SKGINKLLDNVQGKPEENLVETLAIRSMQKAHYTTDNIGHYGLAMDYYTHFTSPIRRYPDMMVHRLLERYLAGGRSVIKSKYEEYCKHCSEMEIVASNAERSSIKYKQVEFMKDKLGQVFDGVVSGVTEWGLYVELNENKCEGLVPIRDLDDDFYEFDDKNYCLLGRRTKRTYQLGDAITVKVAQANLERKQLDFALV
;
A
#
# COMPACT_ATOMS: atom_id res chain seq x y z
N SER A 1 -10.58 -6.50 15.94
CA SER A 1 -9.37 -7.34 15.78
C SER A 1 -9.69 -8.84 15.77
N LYS A 2 -10.38 -9.39 16.77
CA LYS A 2 -10.64 -10.85 16.85
C LYS A 2 -11.33 -11.44 15.61
N GLY A 3 -12.23 -10.70 14.95
CA GLY A 3 -12.93 -11.16 13.75
C GLY A 3 -12.03 -11.25 12.53
N ILE A 4 -11.18 -10.25 12.30
CA ILE A 4 -10.23 -10.22 11.18
C ILE A 4 -9.16 -11.28 11.37
N ASN A 5 -8.57 -11.40 12.58
CA ASN A 5 -7.58 -12.44 12.85
C ASN A 5 -8.15 -13.84 12.61
N LYS A 6 -9.37 -14.11 13.10
CA LYS A 6 -10.05 -15.40 12.83
C LYS A 6 -10.29 -15.64 11.34
N LEU A 7 -10.59 -14.59 10.57
CA LEU A 7 -10.74 -14.69 9.11
C LEU A 7 -9.40 -15.04 8.46
N LEU A 8 -8.32 -14.35 8.83
CA LEU A 8 -6.97 -14.60 8.31
C LEU A 8 -6.48 -16.03 8.67
N ASP A 9 -6.68 -16.44 9.91
CA ASP A 9 -6.35 -17.82 10.34
C ASP A 9 -7.09 -18.89 9.52
N ASN A 10 -8.35 -18.61 9.13
CA ASN A 10 -9.17 -19.56 8.35
C ASN A 10 -8.75 -19.67 6.88
N VAL A 11 -8.10 -18.68 6.31
CA VAL A 11 -7.66 -18.66 4.91
C VAL A 11 -6.19 -19.01 4.71
N GLN A 12 -5.44 -19.12 5.79
CA GLN A 12 -4.02 -19.44 5.77
C GLN A 12 -3.74 -20.74 4.99
N GLY A 13 -2.83 -20.66 4.01
CA GLY A 13 -2.47 -21.77 3.12
C GLY A 13 -3.49 -22.09 2.02
N LYS A 14 -4.55 -21.27 1.85
CA LYS A 14 -5.52 -21.43 0.79
C LYS A 14 -5.25 -20.48 -0.38
N PRO A 15 -5.76 -20.77 -1.59
CA PRO A 15 -5.58 -19.92 -2.76
C PRO A 15 -6.05 -18.46 -2.57
N GLU A 16 -7.10 -18.28 -1.76
CA GLU A 16 -7.69 -16.97 -1.47
C GLU A 16 -6.95 -16.15 -0.39
N GLU A 17 -5.90 -16.67 0.24
CA GLU A 17 -5.15 -16.00 1.32
C GLU A 17 -4.71 -14.60 0.94
N ASN A 18 -3.98 -14.45 -0.16
CA ASN A 18 -3.46 -13.17 -0.64
C ASN A 18 -4.57 -12.14 -0.91
N LEU A 19 -5.69 -12.58 -1.48
CA LEU A 19 -6.83 -11.72 -1.75
C LEU A 19 -7.45 -11.22 -0.45
N VAL A 20 -7.71 -12.12 0.49
CA VAL A 20 -8.35 -11.79 1.78
C VAL A 20 -7.44 -10.89 2.61
N GLU A 21 -6.14 -11.15 2.66
CA GLU A 21 -5.16 -10.28 3.34
C GLU A 21 -5.15 -8.88 2.75
N THR A 22 -5.08 -8.76 1.41
CA THR A 22 -5.08 -7.48 0.71
C THR A 22 -6.36 -6.69 1.00
N LEU A 23 -7.52 -7.33 0.92
CA LEU A 23 -8.81 -6.70 1.22
C LEU A 23 -8.93 -6.29 2.69
N ALA A 24 -8.46 -7.13 3.61
CA ALA A 24 -8.43 -6.81 5.03
C ALA A 24 -7.58 -5.56 5.31
N ILE A 25 -6.36 -5.49 4.75
CA ILE A 25 -5.48 -4.32 4.89
C ILE A 25 -6.13 -3.06 4.26
N ARG A 26 -6.71 -3.17 3.07
CA ARG A 26 -7.37 -2.04 2.39
C ARG A 26 -8.61 -1.53 3.13
N SER A 27 -9.31 -2.40 3.88
CA SER A 27 -10.47 -2.02 4.69
C SER A 27 -10.13 -1.28 5.97
N MET A 28 -8.86 -1.35 6.42
CA MET A 28 -8.44 -0.67 7.64
C MET A 28 -8.30 0.84 7.41
N GLN A 29 -8.78 1.62 8.38
CA GLN A 29 -8.53 3.05 8.39
C GLN A 29 -7.04 3.32 8.63
N LYS A 30 -6.52 4.34 7.95
CA LYS A 30 -5.15 4.80 8.21
C LYS A 30 -5.04 5.33 9.63
N ALA A 31 -3.93 5.04 10.30
CA ALA A 31 -3.62 5.63 11.59
C ALA A 31 -3.49 7.16 11.45
N HIS A 32 -3.94 7.89 12.44
CA HIS A 32 -3.82 9.34 12.54
C HIS A 32 -3.44 9.74 13.96
N TYR A 33 -2.81 10.88 14.09
CA TYR A 33 -2.53 11.47 15.39
C TYR A 33 -3.79 12.16 15.93
N THR A 34 -4.08 11.96 17.21
CA THR A 34 -5.16 12.62 17.92
C THR A 34 -4.83 12.72 19.40
N THR A 35 -5.43 13.69 20.07
CA THR A 35 -5.36 13.82 21.54
C THR A 35 -6.37 12.94 22.26
N ASP A 36 -7.28 12.28 21.52
CA ASP A 36 -8.23 11.32 22.06
C ASP A 36 -7.62 9.92 22.05
N ASN A 37 -7.55 9.32 23.24
CA ASN A 37 -7.04 7.96 23.32
C ASN A 37 -8.14 6.96 22.90
N ILE A 38 -8.00 6.45 21.69
CA ILE A 38 -8.86 5.37 21.15
C ILE A 38 -8.14 4.02 21.09
N GLY A 39 -6.90 3.97 21.64
CA GLY A 39 -6.00 2.82 21.52
C GLY A 39 -5.40 2.67 20.13
N HIS A 40 -4.63 1.63 19.93
CA HIS A 40 -4.06 1.27 18.63
C HIS A 40 -4.58 -0.11 18.21
N TYR A 41 -5.56 -0.13 17.31
CA TYR A 41 -6.23 -1.35 16.89
C TYR A 41 -5.28 -2.42 16.32
N GLY A 42 -4.40 -2.02 15.40
CA GLY A 42 -3.47 -2.94 14.74
C GLY A 42 -2.40 -3.53 15.67
N LEU A 43 -2.03 -2.81 16.76
CA LEU A 43 -1.09 -3.30 17.77
C LEU A 43 -1.80 -3.90 19.00
N ALA A 44 -3.14 -3.86 19.04
CA ALA A 44 -3.96 -4.33 20.16
C ALA A 44 -3.55 -3.70 21.52
N MET A 45 -3.22 -2.40 21.51
CA MET A 45 -2.81 -1.64 22.69
C MET A 45 -3.90 -0.63 23.07
N ASP A 46 -4.27 -0.59 24.36
CA ASP A 46 -5.26 0.37 24.88
C ASP A 46 -4.68 1.79 24.96
N TYR A 47 -3.37 1.91 25.16
CA TYR A 47 -2.63 3.16 25.21
C TYR A 47 -1.41 3.07 24.30
N TYR A 48 -1.30 3.99 23.37
CA TYR A 48 -0.19 4.02 22.45
C TYR A 48 0.14 5.44 22.02
N THR A 49 1.41 5.75 21.93
CA THR A 49 1.89 6.98 21.30
C THR A 49 3.23 6.74 20.62
N HIS A 50 3.51 7.49 19.57
CA HIS A 50 4.83 7.57 19.01
C HIS A 50 5.76 8.28 19.97
N PHE A 51 6.96 7.74 20.19
CA PHE A 51 7.90 8.26 21.18
C PHE A 51 9.38 8.17 20.76
N THR A 52 9.72 7.15 19.95
CA THR A 52 11.12 6.71 19.77
C THR A 52 11.85 7.34 18.59
N SER A 53 11.22 8.22 17.82
CA SER A 53 11.80 8.82 16.61
C SER A 53 11.62 10.34 16.52
N PRO A 54 12.04 11.14 17.54
CA PRO A 54 11.80 12.59 17.59
C PRO A 54 12.56 13.38 16.53
N ILE A 55 13.60 12.80 15.91
CA ILE A 55 14.39 13.47 14.85
C ILE A 55 13.54 13.64 13.57
N ARG A 56 12.70 12.67 13.25
CA ARG A 56 11.93 12.63 12.00
C ARG A 56 10.42 12.74 12.18
N ARG A 57 9.91 12.61 13.40
CA ARG A 57 8.48 12.73 13.72
C ARG A 57 8.23 13.77 14.78
N TYR A 58 7.60 14.85 14.38
CA TYR A 58 7.28 15.95 15.28
C TYR A 58 6.37 15.56 16.45
N PRO A 59 5.37 14.66 16.29
CA PRO A 59 4.58 14.18 17.42
C PRO A 59 5.40 13.56 18.56
N ASP A 60 6.46 12.81 18.23
CA ASP A 60 7.37 12.24 19.24
C ASP A 60 8.02 13.37 20.07
N MET A 61 8.51 14.42 19.40
CA MET A 61 9.08 15.59 20.08
C MET A 61 8.04 16.29 20.96
N MET A 62 6.79 16.41 20.50
CA MET A 62 5.71 16.97 21.32
C MET A 62 5.49 16.15 22.59
N VAL A 63 5.47 14.82 22.48
CA VAL A 63 5.31 13.91 23.63
C VAL A 63 6.48 14.06 24.60
N HIS A 64 7.74 14.13 24.11
CA HIS A 64 8.92 14.37 24.97
C HIS A 64 8.78 15.68 25.78
N ARG A 65 8.42 16.78 25.13
CA ARG A 65 8.22 18.08 25.78
C ARG A 65 7.07 18.08 26.79
N LEU A 66 5.98 17.39 26.49
CA LEU A 66 4.85 17.25 27.39
C LEU A 66 5.22 16.39 28.60
N LEU A 67 5.92 15.29 28.38
CA LEU A 67 6.38 14.41 29.44
C LEU A 67 7.33 15.14 30.39
N GLU A 68 8.34 15.85 29.88
CA GLU A 68 9.26 16.70 30.67
C GLU A 68 8.48 17.70 31.51
N ARG A 69 7.54 18.42 30.90
CA ARG A 69 6.69 19.39 31.61
C ARG A 69 5.90 18.75 32.75
N TYR A 70 5.31 17.59 32.53
CA TYR A 70 4.47 16.92 33.53
C TYR A 70 5.29 16.31 34.64
N LEU A 71 6.47 15.77 34.34
CA LEU A 71 7.41 15.30 35.37
C LEU A 71 7.93 16.43 36.25
N ALA A 72 8.05 17.64 35.73
CA ALA A 72 8.38 18.84 36.48
C ALA A 72 7.18 19.44 37.24
N GLY A 73 6.03 18.77 37.31
CA GLY A 73 4.82 19.23 38.00
C GLY A 73 4.03 20.31 37.24
N GLY A 74 4.28 20.48 35.94
CA GLY A 74 3.57 21.46 35.10
C GLY A 74 2.13 21.06 34.85
N ARG A 75 1.26 22.07 34.67
CA ARG A 75 -0.18 21.87 34.39
C ARG A 75 -0.39 21.34 32.98
N SER A 76 -1.53 20.64 32.80
CA SER A 76 -2.01 20.17 31.49
C SER A 76 -2.11 21.32 30.49
N VAL A 77 -1.92 20.98 29.22
CA VAL A 77 -1.96 21.90 28.08
C VAL A 77 -3.40 22.00 27.51
N ILE A 78 -3.61 22.99 26.64
CA ILE A 78 -4.91 23.19 25.96
C ILE A 78 -5.06 22.11 24.89
N LYS A 79 -6.01 21.20 25.09
CA LYS A 79 -6.28 20.05 24.22
C LYS A 79 -6.54 20.46 22.77
N SER A 80 -7.40 21.46 22.53
CA SER A 80 -7.77 21.90 21.18
C SER A 80 -6.56 22.32 20.33
N LYS A 81 -5.59 23.01 20.96
CA LYS A 81 -4.35 23.44 20.27
C LYS A 81 -3.50 22.22 19.84
N TYR A 82 -3.41 21.21 20.69
CA TYR A 82 -2.66 19.99 20.34
C TYR A 82 -3.40 19.15 19.32
N GLU A 83 -4.73 19.18 19.30
CA GLU A 83 -5.53 18.50 18.26
C GLU A 83 -5.28 19.11 16.87
N GLU A 84 -5.15 20.44 16.76
CA GLU A 84 -4.75 21.10 15.51
C GLU A 84 -3.35 20.64 15.05
N TYR A 85 -2.39 20.51 15.99
CA TYR A 85 -1.08 19.97 15.66
C TYR A 85 -1.13 18.50 15.22
N CYS A 86 -1.93 17.67 15.87
CA CYS A 86 -2.13 16.29 15.50
C CYS A 86 -2.70 16.15 14.09
N LYS A 87 -3.71 16.96 13.74
CA LYS A 87 -4.28 17.01 12.42
C LYS A 87 -3.23 17.38 11.36
N HIS A 88 -2.48 18.47 11.60
CA HIS A 88 -1.40 18.88 10.70
C HIS A 88 -0.34 17.80 10.54
N CYS A 89 0.09 17.16 11.62
CA CYS A 89 1.07 16.07 11.56
C CYS A 89 0.56 14.87 10.76
N SER A 90 -0.73 14.53 10.88
CA SER A 90 -1.35 13.45 10.11
C SER A 90 -1.39 13.76 8.62
N GLU A 91 -1.70 15.01 8.24
CA GLU A 91 -1.67 15.48 6.87
C GLU A 91 -0.24 15.43 6.29
N MET A 92 0.76 15.88 7.04
CA MET A 92 2.16 15.85 6.61
C MET A 92 2.73 14.43 6.49
N GLU A 93 2.29 13.50 7.32
CA GLU A 93 2.65 12.07 7.20
C GLU A 93 2.17 11.48 5.87
N ILE A 94 0.95 11.85 5.43
CA ILE A 94 0.42 11.43 4.12
C ILE A 94 1.29 12.02 2.99
N VAL A 95 1.65 13.29 3.08
CA VAL A 95 2.51 13.96 2.08
C VAL A 95 3.88 13.29 2.02
N ALA A 96 4.50 13.03 3.17
CA ALA A 96 5.80 12.36 3.26
C ALA A 96 5.76 10.95 2.67
N SER A 97 4.74 10.16 3.01
CA SER A 97 4.55 8.80 2.48
C SER A 97 4.34 8.80 0.95
N ASN A 98 3.58 9.77 0.43
CA ASN A 98 3.38 9.90 -1.02
C ASN A 98 4.68 10.33 -1.74
N ALA A 99 5.47 11.21 -1.14
CA ALA A 99 6.76 11.61 -1.68
C ALA A 99 7.75 10.44 -1.72
N GLU A 100 7.81 9.64 -0.66
CA GLU A 100 8.63 8.42 -0.59
C GLU A 100 8.23 7.42 -1.68
N ARG A 101 6.93 7.09 -1.79
CA ARG A 101 6.41 6.20 -2.85
C ARG A 101 6.74 6.71 -4.24
N SER A 102 6.58 8.02 -4.47
CA SER A 102 6.89 8.66 -5.74
C SER A 102 8.38 8.57 -6.08
N SER A 103 9.26 8.72 -5.08
CA SER A 103 10.70 8.57 -5.24
C SER A 103 11.10 7.13 -5.56
N ILE A 104 10.54 6.15 -4.84
CA ILE A 104 10.76 4.72 -5.10
C ILE A 104 10.31 4.38 -6.51
N LYS A 105 9.10 4.80 -6.91
CA LYS A 105 8.57 4.53 -8.25
C LYS A 105 9.44 5.14 -9.35
N TYR A 106 9.92 6.37 -9.15
CA TYR A 106 10.86 7.00 -10.08
C TYR A 106 12.12 6.15 -10.27
N LYS A 107 12.71 5.67 -9.17
CA LYS A 107 13.91 4.82 -9.20
C LYS A 107 13.66 3.44 -9.80
N GLN A 108 12.50 2.86 -9.57
CA GLN A 108 12.10 1.61 -10.23
C GLN A 108 12.02 1.78 -11.76
N VAL A 109 11.38 2.86 -12.24
CA VAL A 109 11.27 3.14 -13.67
C VAL A 109 12.64 3.45 -14.29
N GLU A 110 13.50 4.22 -13.60
CA GLU A 110 14.87 4.49 -14.01
C GLU A 110 15.67 3.19 -14.17
N PHE A 111 15.60 2.30 -13.17
CA PHE A 111 16.28 1.00 -13.18
C PHE A 111 15.80 0.08 -14.32
N MET A 112 14.49 0.11 -14.60
CA MET A 112 13.89 -0.73 -15.63
C MET A 112 14.05 -0.18 -17.05
N LYS A 113 14.46 1.08 -17.22
CA LYS A 113 14.66 1.72 -18.52
C LYS A 113 15.69 0.98 -19.40
N ASP A 114 16.75 0.48 -18.77
CA ASP A 114 17.81 -0.26 -19.48
C ASP A 114 17.46 -1.73 -19.72
N LYS A 115 16.26 -2.16 -19.28
CA LYS A 115 15.77 -3.54 -19.36
C LYS A 115 14.59 -3.69 -20.33
N LEU A 116 14.37 -2.71 -21.21
CA LEU A 116 13.31 -2.77 -22.22
C LEU A 116 13.46 -4.04 -23.09
N GLY A 117 12.35 -4.74 -23.31
CA GLY A 117 12.28 -5.98 -24.05
C GLY A 117 12.72 -7.23 -23.29
N GLN A 118 13.27 -7.11 -22.09
CA GLN A 118 13.61 -8.28 -21.26
C GLN A 118 12.34 -8.88 -20.64
N VAL A 119 12.39 -10.18 -20.42
CA VAL A 119 11.29 -10.99 -19.87
C VAL A 119 11.57 -11.32 -18.41
N PHE A 120 10.56 -11.21 -17.58
CA PHE A 120 10.61 -11.47 -16.14
C PHE A 120 9.39 -12.26 -15.68
N ASP A 121 9.60 -13.10 -14.68
CA ASP A 121 8.50 -13.71 -13.94
C ASP A 121 8.05 -12.77 -12.81
N GLY A 122 6.75 -12.72 -12.60
CA GLY A 122 6.13 -11.88 -11.60
C GLY A 122 4.84 -12.48 -11.06
N VAL A 123 4.21 -11.71 -10.20
CA VAL A 123 2.94 -12.04 -9.57
C VAL A 123 1.97 -10.87 -9.74
N VAL A 124 0.72 -11.15 -9.99
CA VAL A 124 -0.33 -10.14 -10.06
C VAL A 124 -0.52 -9.53 -8.67
N SER A 125 -0.08 -8.28 -8.51
CA SER A 125 -0.16 -7.49 -7.26
C SER A 125 -1.43 -6.65 -7.17
N GLY A 126 -2.13 -6.45 -8.28
CA GLY A 126 -3.36 -5.68 -8.34
C GLY A 126 -4.14 -5.94 -9.63
N VAL A 127 -5.46 -5.87 -9.51
CA VAL A 127 -6.38 -5.98 -10.66
C VAL A 127 -7.28 -4.75 -10.66
N THR A 128 -7.40 -4.09 -11.80
CA THR A 128 -8.21 -2.87 -11.97
C THR A 128 -8.88 -2.88 -13.36
N GLU A 129 -9.79 -1.92 -13.58
CA GLU A 129 -10.39 -1.69 -14.90
C GLU A 129 -9.36 -1.31 -15.99
N TRP A 130 -8.19 -0.80 -15.59
CA TRP A 130 -7.11 -0.40 -16.50
C TRP A 130 -6.22 -1.57 -16.92
N GLY A 131 -6.20 -2.67 -16.15
CA GLY A 131 -5.39 -3.86 -16.40
C GLY A 131 -4.85 -4.49 -15.13
N LEU A 132 -3.75 -5.23 -15.29
CA LEU A 132 -3.09 -5.99 -14.23
C LEU A 132 -1.85 -5.24 -13.76
N TYR A 133 -1.74 -5.00 -12.47
CA TYR A 133 -0.47 -4.63 -11.86
C TYR A 133 0.32 -5.89 -11.56
N VAL A 134 1.57 -5.92 -11.98
CA VAL A 134 2.46 -7.08 -11.83
C VAL A 134 3.70 -6.64 -11.08
N GLU A 135 4.01 -7.31 -9.98
CA GLU A 135 5.26 -7.18 -9.25
C GLU A 135 6.24 -8.25 -9.70
N LEU A 136 7.42 -7.84 -10.17
CA LEU A 136 8.47 -8.75 -10.62
C LEU A 136 9.11 -9.48 -9.42
N ASN A 137 9.31 -10.79 -9.54
CA ASN A 137 9.85 -11.60 -8.44
C ASN A 137 11.28 -11.21 -8.05
N GLU A 138 12.11 -10.90 -9.05
CA GLU A 138 13.54 -10.65 -8.90
C GLU A 138 13.85 -9.33 -8.18
N ASN A 139 13.20 -8.24 -8.60
CA ASN A 139 13.59 -6.87 -8.19
C ASN A 139 12.46 -6.05 -7.57
N LYS A 140 11.28 -6.66 -7.42
CA LYS A 140 10.09 -6.04 -6.81
C LYS A 140 9.63 -4.75 -7.52
N CYS A 141 10.03 -4.55 -8.77
CA CYS A 141 9.49 -3.48 -9.59
C CYS A 141 8.06 -3.82 -10.00
N GLU A 142 7.16 -2.87 -9.84
CA GLU A 142 5.76 -3.04 -10.21
C GLU A 142 5.47 -2.27 -11.51
N GLY A 143 4.73 -2.87 -12.44
CA GLY A 143 4.28 -2.25 -13.68
C GLY A 143 2.86 -2.64 -14.02
N LEU A 144 2.29 -1.97 -15.01
CA LEU A 144 0.94 -2.21 -15.52
C LEU A 144 1.02 -3.04 -16.81
N VAL A 145 0.25 -4.11 -16.88
CA VAL A 145 -0.16 -4.74 -18.16
C VAL A 145 -1.51 -4.13 -18.51
N PRO A 146 -1.58 -3.21 -19.49
CA PRO A 146 -2.86 -2.58 -19.84
C PRO A 146 -3.85 -3.61 -20.37
N ILE A 147 -5.12 -3.46 -20.00
CA ILE A 147 -6.19 -4.39 -20.44
C ILE A 147 -6.31 -4.47 -21.96
N ARG A 148 -6.01 -3.38 -22.67
CA ARG A 148 -6.03 -3.30 -24.13
C ARG A 148 -4.91 -4.12 -24.80
N ASP A 149 -3.85 -4.44 -24.06
CA ASP A 149 -2.69 -5.19 -24.55
C ASP A 149 -2.80 -6.70 -24.22
N LEU A 150 -3.99 -7.13 -23.72
CA LEU A 150 -4.36 -8.54 -23.55
C LEU A 150 -5.06 -9.01 -24.83
N ASP A 151 -4.26 -9.48 -25.80
CA ASP A 151 -4.73 -9.74 -27.19
C ASP A 151 -5.50 -11.06 -27.36
N ASP A 152 -5.48 -11.95 -26.35
CA ASP A 152 -6.08 -13.29 -26.44
C ASP A 152 -7.59 -13.29 -26.25
N ASP A 153 -8.17 -12.27 -25.59
CA ASP A 153 -9.61 -12.13 -25.37
C ASP A 153 -10.01 -10.69 -25.03
N PHE A 154 -11.32 -10.43 -24.96
CA PHE A 154 -11.86 -9.21 -24.37
C PHE A 154 -12.06 -9.45 -22.88
N TYR A 155 -11.32 -8.69 -22.06
CA TYR A 155 -11.37 -8.79 -20.61
C TYR A 155 -12.27 -7.72 -20.01
N GLU A 156 -13.03 -8.11 -18.99
CA GLU A 156 -13.85 -7.23 -18.17
C GLU A 156 -13.42 -7.34 -16.72
N PHE A 157 -13.41 -6.21 -16.04
CA PHE A 157 -13.12 -6.19 -14.61
C PHE A 157 -14.34 -6.59 -13.81
N ASP A 158 -14.23 -7.66 -13.03
CA ASP A 158 -15.21 -8.09 -12.04
C ASP A 158 -14.82 -7.51 -10.67
N ASP A 159 -15.53 -6.46 -10.25
CA ASP A 159 -15.30 -5.76 -8.98
C ASP A 159 -15.67 -6.60 -7.75
N LYS A 160 -16.53 -7.62 -7.91
CA LYS A 160 -16.94 -8.50 -6.81
C LYS A 160 -15.88 -9.55 -6.49
N ASN A 161 -15.27 -10.10 -7.54
CA ASN A 161 -14.25 -11.14 -7.41
C ASN A 161 -12.82 -10.61 -7.55
N TYR A 162 -12.63 -9.29 -7.78
CA TYR A 162 -11.33 -8.64 -7.98
C TYR A 162 -10.47 -9.36 -9.03
N CYS A 163 -11.06 -9.66 -10.18
CA CYS A 163 -10.39 -10.34 -11.28
C CYS A 163 -10.70 -9.70 -12.63
N LEU A 164 -9.85 -9.94 -13.62
CA LEU A 164 -10.20 -9.75 -15.03
C LEU A 164 -10.74 -11.07 -15.59
N LEU A 165 -11.93 -11.02 -16.17
CA LEU A 165 -12.61 -12.18 -16.76
C LEU A 165 -12.67 -12.05 -18.29
N GLY A 166 -12.10 -12.99 -19.01
CA GLY A 166 -12.20 -13.09 -20.46
C GLY A 166 -13.62 -13.48 -20.89
N ARG A 167 -14.19 -12.74 -21.83
CA ARG A 167 -15.56 -12.98 -22.31
C ARG A 167 -15.71 -14.32 -23.01
N ARG A 168 -14.76 -14.66 -23.89
CA ARG A 168 -14.80 -15.85 -24.74
C ARG A 168 -14.15 -17.06 -24.08
N THR A 169 -12.90 -16.89 -23.64
CA THR A 169 -12.06 -17.96 -23.09
C THR A 169 -12.43 -18.33 -21.66
N LYS A 170 -13.12 -17.44 -20.95
CA LYS A 170 -13.39 -17.56 -19.50
C LYS A 170 -12.12 -17.62 -18.64
N ARG A 171 -10.98 -17.26 -19.23
CA ARG A 171 -9.72 -17.13 -18.49
C ARG A 171 -9.85 -16.01 -17.49
N THR A 172 -9.37 -16.24 -16.29
CA THR A 172 -9.37 -15.23 -15.22
C THR A 172 -7.94 -14.88 -14.85
N TYR A 173 -7.72 -13.60 -14.52
CA TYR A 173 -6.50 -13.11 -13.87
C TYR A 173 -6.90 -12.53 -12.52
N GLN A 174 -6.29 -13.00 -11.44
CA GLN A 174 -6.59 -12.58 -10.08
C GLN A 174 -5.33 -12.28 -9.29
N LEU A 175 -5.50 -11.68 -8.12
CA LEU A 175 -4.40 -11.40 -7.21
C LEU A 175 -3.66 -12.68 -6.83
N GLY A 176 -2.32 -12.63 -6.93
CA GLY A 176 -1.46 -13.76 -6.58
C GLY A 176 -1.14 -14.70 -7.75
N ASP A 177 -1.77 -14.53 -8.91
CA ASP A 177 -1.45 -15.35 -10.08
C ASP A 177 -0.01 -15.12 -10.53
N ALA A 178 0.70 -16.21 -10.81
CA ALA A 178 2.01 -16.17 -11.43
C ALA A 178 1.87 -15.81 -12.91
N ILE A 179 2.71 -14.89 -13.38
CA ILE A 179 2.62 -14.36 -14.75
C ILE A 179 4.00 -14.02 -15.27
N THR A 180 4.25 -14.30 -16.55
CA THR A 180 5.47 -13.90 -17.23
C THR A 180 5.21 -12.70 -18.10
N VAL A 181 6.02 -11.65 -17.93
CA VAL A 181 5.83 -10.37 -18.60
C VAL A 181 7.13 -9.88 -19.21
N LYS A 182 6.99 -9.11 -20.28
CA LYS A 182 8.07 -8.38 -20.94
C LYS A 182 7.98 -6.89 -20.65
N VAL A 183 9.09 -6.24 -20.39
CA VAL A 183 9.14 -4.78 -20.22
C VAL A 183 8.84 -4.09 -21.55
N ALA A 184 7.66 -3.48 -21.65
CA ALA A 184 7.21 -2.83 -22.89
C ALA A 184 7.60 -1.36 -22.94
N GLN A 185 7.40 -0.62 -21.83
CA GLN A 185 7.70 0.81 -21.78
C GLN A 185 8.11 1.24 -20.38
N ALA A 186 9.08 2.16 -20.29
CA ALA A 186 9.49 2.84 -19.07
C ALA A 186 9.46 4.36 -19.30
N ASN A 187 8.51 5.06 -18.69
CA ASN A 187 8.32 6.50 -18.81
C ASN A 187 8.69 7.20 -17.50
N LEU A 188 9.85 7.84 -17.46
CA LEU A 188 10.35 8.54 -16.27
C LEU A 188 9.52 9.76 -15.88
N GLU A 189 9.03 10.53 -16.85
CA GLU A 189 8.23 11.74 -16.58
C GLU A 189 6.92 11.40 -15.90
N ARG A 190 6.25 10.35 -16.39
CA ARG A 190 5.00 9.85 -15.81
C ARG A 190 5.20 8.89 -14.64
N LYS A 191 6.44 8.45 -14.40
CA LYS A 191 6.79 7.41 -13.42
C LYS A 191 6.00 6.11 -13.66
N GLN A 192 5.82 5.76 -14.94
CA GLN A 192 5.06 4.59 -15.37
C GLN A 192 5.97 3.55 -15.97
N LEU A 193 5.67 2.29 -15.65
CA LEU A 193 6.30 1.10 -16.17
C LEU A 193 5.19 0.23 -16.73
N ASP A 194 5.23 -0.01 -18.06
CA ASP A 194 4.24 -0.84 -18.73
C ASP A 194 4.89 -2.16 -19.14
N PHE A 195 4.15 -3.22 -18.92
CA PHE A 195 4.51 -4.58 -19.27
C PHE A 195 3.59 -5.12 -20.37
N ALA A 196 4.04 -6.10 -21.10
CA ALA A 196 3.23 -6.90 -22.02
C ALA A 196 3.30 -8.37 -21.59
N LEU A 197 2.24 -9.13 -21.79
CA LEU A 197 2.25 -10.57 -21.57
C LEU A 197 3.17 -11.27 -22.57
N VAL A 198 3.73 -12.42 -22.17
CA VAL A 198 4.53 -13.31 -23.02
C VAL A 198 3.80 -14.63 -23.23
#